data_346f8b6971b7743358ae852ec399c880
#
_entry.id   346f8b6971b7743358ae852ec399c880
#
_cell.length_a   1.000
_cell.length_b   1.000
_cell.length_c   1.000
_cell.angle_alpha   90.00
_cell.angle_beta   90.00
_cell.angle_gamma   90.00
#
_symmetry.space_group_name_H-M   'P 1'
#
loop_
_entity.id
_entity.type
_entity.pdbx_description
1 polymer ?
#
loop_
_entity_poly.entity_id
_entity_poly.type
_entity_poly.pdbx_seq_one_letter_code
_entity_poly.pdbx_strand_id
1 'polypeptide(L)'
;LLSRRQRQMCIRDRNVMNMILHCTICDDNPSAVKREKEIAERAFCEMNISADISVYTDSSQFMFELGDNKQMDILILDIEMPKMSGFEIADYVKKSNPNCLIIFMTSHVNYAVDGYKLDIFRFVPKQDGDYRLKAALLDAVKVIDLESKKSYLIERHDMCGMLPCKYILYIIKRGKNSEIYHLKSKEPIKIRKPLSVVFEE
;
A
#
# COMPACT_ATOMS: atom_id res chain seq x y z
N LEU A 1 30.62 1.63 -25.57
CA LEU A 1 29.38 2.42 -25.74
C LEU A 1 28.21 1.46 -25.93
N LEU A 2 27.42 1.23 -24.90
CA LEU A 2 26.21 0.39 -24.94
C LEU A 2 25.14 1.01 -25.84
N SER A 3 24.49 0.21 -26.70
CA SER A 3 23.44 0.65 -27.59
C SER A 3 22.22 1.21 -26.85
N ARG A 4 21.40 2.06 -27.49
CA ARG A 4 20.15 2.59 -26.91
C ARG A 4 19.22 1.49 -26.39
N ARG A 5 19.15 0.32 -27.07
CA ARG A 5 18.37 -0.86 -26.64
C ARG A 5 18.93 -1.49 -25.37
N GLN A 6 20.25 -1.57 -25.21
CA GLN A 6 20.87 -2.10 -23.99
C GLN A 6 20.68 -1.15 -22.80
N ARG A 7 20.67 0.18 -23.02
CA ARG A 7 20.33 1.15 -21.96
C ARG A 7 18.87 1.06 -21.52
N GLN A 8 17.94 0.84 -22.44
CA GLN A 8 16.52 0.62 -22.12
C GLN A 8 16.29 -0.73 -21.39
N MET A 9 17.03 -1.79 -21.76
CA MET A 9 16.97 -3.08 -21.06
C MET A 9 17.50 -2.97 -19.61
N CYS A 10 18.59 -2.25 -19.39
CA CYS A 10 19.11 -2.02 -18.03
C CYS A 10 18.21 -1.16 -17.14
N ILE A 11 17.34 -0.32 -17.70
CA ILE A 11 16.37 0.48 -16.96
C ILE A 11 15.12 -0.37 -16.63
N ARG A 12 14.72 -1.29 -17.51
CA ARG A 12 13.59 -2.19 -17.28
C ARG A 12 13.85 -3.22 -16.18
N ASP A 13 15.07 -3.73 -16.12
CA ASP A 13 15.46 -4.76 -15.13
C ASP A 13 15.84 -4.21 -13.74
N ARG A 14 16.06 -2.87 -13.61
CA ARG A 14 16.36 -2.25 -12.31
C ARG A 14 15.13 -1.84 -11.49
N ASN A 15 13.93 -1.94 -12.02
CA ASN A 15 12.70 -1.60 -11.29
C ASN A 15 12.06 -2.79 -10.53
N VAL A 16 12.75 -3.93 -10.44
CA VAL A 16 12.50 -4.90 -9.36
C VAL A 16 13.38 -4.50 -8.17
N MET A 17 13.30 -3.23 -7.75
CA MET A 17 13.80 -2.85 -6.45
C MET A 17 12.93 -3.55 -5.40
N ASN A 18 13.54 -4.31 -4.51
CA ASN A 18 13.07 -4.88 -3.25
C ASN A 18 12.07 -3.93 -2.54
N MET A 19 10.84 -3.84 -3.03
CA MET A 19 9.77 -3.18 -2.30
C MET A 19 9.33 -4.20 -1.27
N ILE A 20 9.72 -3.99 -0.02
CA ILE A 20 9.19 -4.78 1.09
C ILE A 20 7.75 -4.33 1.27
N LEU A 21 6.82 -5.26 1.11
CA LEU A 21 5.39 -5.02 1.33
C LEU A 21 5.10 -5.12 2.83
N HIS A 22 4.48 -4.10 3.40
CA HIS A 22 4.12 -4.08 4.81
C HIS A 22 2.67 -4.56 4.99
N CYS A 23 2.51 -5.76 5.54
CA CYS A 23 1.22 -6.36 5.86
C CYS A 23 1.02 -6.38 7.38
N THR A 24 -0.13 -5.92 7.83
CA THR A 24 -0.49 -5.96 9.26
C THR A 24 -1.74 -6.83 9.43
N ILE A 25 -1.76 -7.64 10.48
CA ILE A 25 -2.87 -8.51 10.85
C ILE A 25 -3.32 -8.14 12.27
N CYS A 26 -4.60 -7.90 12.45
CA CYS A 26 -5.19 -7.61 13.76
C CYS A 26 -6.49 -8.39 13.97
N ASP A 27 -6.46 -9.35 14.91
CA ASP A 27 -7.59 -10.19 15.29
C ASP A 27 -7.41 -10.58 16.76
N ASP A 28 -8.42 -10.49 17.62
CA ASP A 28 -8.30 -10.78 19.05
C ASP A 28 -8.12 -12.28 19.35
N ASN A 29 -8.33 -13.15 18.37
CA ASN A 29 -8.10 -14.58 18.47
C ASN A 29 -6.68 -14.97 18.01
N PRO A 30 -5.77 -15.36 18.92
CA PRO A 30 -4.39 -15.73 18.56
C PRO A 30 -4.29 -16.87 17.55
N SER A 31 -5.26 -17.80 17.54
CA SER A 31 -5.28 -18.91 16.59
C SER A 31 -5.65 -18.42 15.18
N ALA A 32 -6.55 -17.45 15.07
CA ALA A 32 -6.89 -16.79 13.81
C ALA A 32 -5.69 -16.02 13.26
N VAL A 33 -5.05 -15.18 14.08
CA VAL A 33 -3.83 -14.44 13.71
C VAL A 33 -2.75 -15.36 13.17
N LYS A 34 -2.48 -16.48 13.86
CA LYS A 34 -1.47 -17.45 13.42
C LYS A 34 -1.83 -18.03 12.05
N ARG A 35 -3.08 -18.45 11.84
CA ARG A 35 -3.57 -19.00 10.57
C ARG A 35 -3.50 -17.99 9.44
N GLU A 36 -3.94 -16.77 9.67
CA GLU A 36 -3.92 -15.68 8.69
C GLU A 36 -2.49 -15.32 8.29
N LYS A 37 -1.57 -15.29 9.26
CA LYS A 37 -0.14 -15.08 9.02
C LYS A 37 0.45 -16.18 8.13
N GLU A 38 0.18 -17.45 8.42
CA GLU A 38 0.65 -18.58 7.62
C GLU A 38 0.12 -18.53 6.17
N ILE A 39 -1.12 -18.07 5.98
CA ILE A 39 -1.72 -17.89 4.65
C ILE A 39 -1.02 -16.74 3.92
N ALA A 40 -0.80 -15.61 4.59
CA ALA A 40 -0.13 -14.45 4.02
C ALA A 40 1.32 -14.76 3.62
N GLU A 41 2.09 -15.42 4.50
CA GLU A 41 3.48 -15.83 4.23
C GLU A 41 3.55 -16.73 3.00
N ARG A 42 2.66 -17.74 2.91
CA ARG A 42 2.59 -18.63 1.74
C ARG A 42 2.20 -17.88 0.46
N ALA A 43 1.21 -16.99 0.54
CA ALA A 43 0.76 -16.20 -0.61
C ALA A 43 1.89 -15.30 -1.14
N PHE A 44 2.58 -14.58 -0.28
CA PHE A 44 3.69 -13.70 -0.68
C PHE A 44 4.90 -14.49 -1.20
N CYS A 45 5.21 -15.64 -0.58
CA CYS A 45 6.27 -16.54 -1.06
C CYS A 45 5.98 -17.04 -2.48
N GLU A 46 4.76 -17.50 -2.77
CA GLU A 46 4.37 -17.96 -4.11
C GLU A 46 4.47 -16.86 -5.18
N MET A 47 4.30 -15.60 -4.78
CA MET A 47 4.44 -14.43 -5.65
C MET A 47 5.87 -13.90 -5.76
N ASN A 48 6.85 -14.51 -5.06
CA ASN A 48 8.21 -13.99 -4.93
C ASN A 48 8.27 -12.53 -4.40
N ILE A 49 7.40 -12.20 -3.45
CA ILE A 49 7.33 -10.88 -2.82
C ILE A 49 7.95 -10.94 -1.44
N SER A 50 8.88 -10.01 -1.17
CA SER A 50 9.37 -9.77 0.19
C SER A 50 8.32 -8.99 0.97
N ALA A 51 7.83 -9.55 2.08
CA ALA A 51 6.84 -8.90 2.93
C ALA A 51 7.32 -8.89 4.38
N ASP A 52 7.04 -7.78 5.06
CA ASP A 52 7.14 -7.64 6.51
C ASP A 52 5.74 -7.77 7.10
N ILE A 53 5.51 -8.79 7.94
CA ILE A 53 4.19 -9.12 8.49
C ILE A 53 4.19 -8.83 9.99
N SER A 54 3.52 -7.76 10.40
CA SER A 54 3.25 -7.43 11.80
C SER A 54 1.93 -8.05 12.24
N VAL A 55 1.85 -8.51 13.49
CA VAL A 55 0.64 -9.15 14.04
C VAL A 55 0.25 -8.54 15.38
N TYR A 56 -1.05 -8.38 15.60
CA TYR A 56 -1.62 -7.83 16.83
C TYR A 56 -2.83 -8.67 17.26
N THR A 57 -2.90 -8.95 18.57
CA THR A 57 -4.04 -9.62 19.21
C THR A 57 -4.81 -8.68 20.14
N ASP A 58 -4.42 -7.42 20.23
CA ASP A 58 -5.10 -6.37 21.00
C ASP A 58 -5.25 -5.12 20.12
N SER A 59 -6.50 -4.72 19.89
CA SER A 59 -6.83 -3.55 19.08
C SER A 59 -6.28 -2.24 19.66
N SER A 60 -6.19 -2.13 20.98
CA SER A 60 -5.64 -0.94 21.63
C SER A 60 -4.12 -0.85 21.47
N GLN A 61 -3.42 -1.99 21.57
CA GLN A 61 -1.98 -2.05 21.29
C GLN A 61 -1.70 -1.69 19.84
N PHE A 62 -2.47 -2.24 18.91
CA PHE A 62 -2.33 -1.91 17.49
C PHE A 62 -2.49 -0.42 17.23
N MET A 63 -3.54 0.20 17.78
CA MET A 63 -3.80 1.63 17.63
C MET A 63 -2.71 2.50 18.27
N PHE A 64 -2.17 2.09 19.41
CA PHE A 64 -1.06 2.80 20.08
C PHE A 64 0.22 2.77 19.21
N GLU A 65 0.54 1.62 18.61
CA GLU A 65 1.72 1.45 17.78
C GLU A 65 1.55 1.99 16.35
N LEU A 66 0.30 2.21 15.91
CA LEU A 66 0.00 2.72 14.57
C LEU A 66 0.66 4.07 14.32
N GLY A 67 0.79 4.92 15.37
CA GLY A 67 1.49 6.20 15.33
C GLY A 67 1.29 6.97 14.01
N ASP A 68 1.82 8.19 13.93
CA ASP A 68 1.56 9.05 12.76
C ASP A 68 2.26 8.61 11.45
N ASN A 69 3.06 7.53 11.43
CA ASN A 69 3.93 7.24 10.27
C ASN A 69 4.22 5.74 10.01
N LYS A 70 3.44 4.80 10.51
CA LYS A 70 3.69 3.37 10.21
C LYS A 70 3.34 3.08 8.75
N GLN A 71 4.34 2.66 7.98
CA GLN A 71 4.13 2.20 6.60
C GLN A 71 3.29 0.92 6.63
N MET A 72 2.13 0.93 5.99
CA MET A 72 1.21 -0.21 5.93
C MET A 72 0.52 -0.22 4.57
N ASP A 73 0.78 -1.26 3.80
CA ASP A 73 0.22 -1.42 2.44
C ASP A 73 -1.06 -2.26 2.49
N ILE A 74 -1.08 -3.30 3.33
CA ILE A 74 -2.24 -4.20 3.52
C ILE A 74 -2.53 -4.32 5.00
N LEU A 75 -3.81 -4.22 5.36
CA LEU A 75 -4.33 -4.50 6.70
C LEU A 75 -5.37 -5.62 6.63
N ILE A 76 -5.09 -6.75 7.26
CA ILE A 76 -6.05 -7.82 7.53
C ILE A 76 -6.63 -7.56 8.91
N LEU A 77 -7.94 -7.42 9.02
CA LEU A 77 -8.58 -6.89 10.22
C LEU A 77 -9.85 -7.65 10.55
N ASP A 78 -9.94 -8.15 11.79
CA ASP A 78 -11.22 -8.63 12.29
C ASP A 78 -12.17 -7.47 12.58
N ILE A 79 -13.46 -7.69 12.36
CA ILE A 79 -14.51 -6.71 12.64
C ILE A 79 -14.87 -6.69 14.14
N GLU A 80 -15.01 -7.87 14.72
CA GLU A 80 -15.51 -8.04 16.09
C GLU A 80 -14.36 -8.25 17.07
N MET A 81 -13.83 -7.16 17.57
CA MET A 81 -12.77 -7.20 18.60
C MET A 81 -13.21 -6.45 19.86
N PRO A 82 -12.75 -6.89 21.07
CA PRO A 82 -12.90 -6.14 22.30
C PRO A 82 -12.29 -4.74 22.21
N LYS A 83 -12.87 -3.80 22.94
CA LYS A 83 -12.40 -2.40 23.12
C LYS A 83 -12.63 -1.50 21.90
N MET A 84 -12.23 -1.92 20.70
CA MET A 84 -12.38 -1.14 19.47
C MET A 84 -12.74 -2.08 18.32
N SER A 85 -13.79 -1.73 17.59
CA SER A 85 -14.25 -2.50 16.44
C SER A 85 -13.32 -2.32 15.23
N GLY A 86 -13.29 -3.32 14.34
CA GLY A 86 -12.53 -3.21 13.09
C GLY A 86 -12.97 -2.02 12.23
N PHE A 87 -14.23 -1.61 12.28
CA PHE A 87 -14.72 -0.44 11.55
C PHE A 87 -14.10 0.87 12.05
N GLU A 88 -13.98 1.05 13.37
CA GLU A 88 -13.35 2.25 13.96
C GLU A 88 -11.87 2.32 13.59
N ILE A 89 -11.18 1.17 13.62
CA ILE A 89 -9.78 1.07 13.21
C ILE A 89 -9.63 1.38 11.71
N ALA A 90 -10.51 0.81 10.87
CA ALA A 90 -10.46 1.03 9.43
C ALA A 90 -10.69 2.51 9.06
N ASP A 91 -11.63 3.19 9.71
CA ASP A 91 -11.87 4.63 9.51
C ASP A 91 -10.64 5.45 9.88
N TYR A 92 -10.00 5.15 11.01
CA TYR A 92 -8.77 5.83 11.42
C TYR A 92 -7.64 5.59 10.42
N VAL A 93 -7.43 4.31 10.00
CA VAL A 93 -6.39 3.95 9.04
C VAL A 93 -6.62 4.63 7.69
N LYS A 94 -7.84 4.66 7.19
CA LYS A 94 -8.16 5.32 5.91
C LYS A 94 -7.94 6.83 5.96
N LYS A 95 -8.14 7.48 7.09
CA LYS A 95 -7.85 8.92 7.26
C LYS A 95 -6.36 9.22 7.29
N SER A 96 -5.55 8.36 7.93
CA SER A 96 -4.10 8.54 8.05
C SER A 96 -3.32 7.95 6.88
N ASN A 97 -3.78 6.84 6.31
CA ASN A 97 -3.19 6.14 5.17
C ASN A 97 -4.27 5.70 4.16
N PRO A 98 -4.75 6.60 3.29
CA PRO A 98 -5.83 6.32 2.33
C PRO A 98 -5.51 5.17 1.36
N ASN A 99 -4.23 4.95 1.08
CA ASN A 99 -3.76 3.93 0.13
C ASN A 99 -3.65 2.53 0.74
N CYS A 100 -3.84 2.38 2.05
CA CYS A 100 -3.84 1.06 2.70
C CYS A 100 -5.02 0.23 2.21
N LEU A 101 -4.75 -0.98 1.71
CA LEU A 101 -5.78 -1.92 1.29
C LEU A 101 -6.25 -2.72 2.51
N ILE A 102 -7.50 -2.50 2.92
CA ILE A 102 -8.09 -3.15 4.10
C ILE A 102 -8.89 -4.37 3.68
N ILE A 103 -8.54 -5.53 4.24
CA ILE A 103 -9.25 -6.80 4.07
C ILE A 103 -9.89 -7.14 5.41
N PHE A 104 -11.21 -7.11 5.47
CA PHE A 104 -11.92 -7.58 6.65
C PHE A 104 -12.02 -9.11 6.67
N MET A 105 -11.64 -9.71 7.79
CA MET A 105 -11.97 -11.08 8.15
C MET A 105 -13.19 -11.07 9.07
N THR A 106 -14.26 -11.77 8.76
CA THR A 106 -15.46 -11.71 9.58
C THR A 106 -16.20 -13.05 9.63
N SER A 107 -16.79 -13.37 10.78
CA SER A 107 -17.73 -14.46 10.92
C SER A 107 -19.14 -14.09 10.46
N HIS A 108 -19.43 -12.80 10.28
CA HIS A 108 -20.75 -12.28 9.95
C HIS A 108 -20.77 -11.53 8.61
N VAL A 109 -21.32 -12.15 7.58
CA VAL A 109 -21.39 -11.61 6.20
C VAL A 109 -22.26 -10.34 6.08
N ASN A 110 -23.13 -10.08 7.05
CA ASN A 110 -24.05 -8.92 7.01
C ASN A 110 -23.32 -7.55 7.11
N TYR A 111 -22.12 -7.53 7.64
CA TYR A 111 -21.31 -6.30 7.75
C TYR A 111 -20.79 -5.75 6.41
N ALA A 112 -20.90 -6.52 5.33
CA ALA A 112 -20.45 -6.05 4.02
C ALA A 112 -21.15 -4.78 3.54
N VAL A 113 -22.41 -4.55 3.98
CA VAL A 113 -23.20 -3.35 3.63
C VAL A 113 -22.65 -2.10 4.33
N ASP A 114 -22.23 -2.20 5.59
CA ASP A 114 -21.71 -1.07 6.35
C ASP A 114 -20.30 -0.65 5.93
N GLY A 115 -19.52 -1.59 5.42
CA GLY A 115 -18.16 -1.31 4.94
C GLY A 115 -18.08 -0.55 3.60
N TYR A 116 -19.18 -0.44 2.87
CA TYR A 116 -19.21 0.32 1.60
C TYR A 116 -18.83 1.80 1.78
N LYS A 117 -19.03 2.35 2.97
CA LYS A 117 -18.72 3.76 3.30
C LYS A 117 -17.23 4.00 3.57
N LEU A 118 -16.45 2.95 3.82
CA LEU A 118 -15.05 3.05 4.27
C LEU A 118 -14.02 2.67 3.21
N ASP A 119 -14.41 2.49 1.95
CA ASP A 119 -13.50 2.07 0.88
C ASP A 119 -12.69 0.81 1.26
N ILE A 120 -13.39 -0.21 1.75
CA ILE A 120 -12.80 -1.50 2.12
C ILE A 120 -12.50 -2.30 0.86
N PHE A 121 -11.27 -2.82 0.77
CA PHE A 121 -10.82 -3.56 -0.41
C PHE A 121 -11.55 -4.89 -0.59
N ARG A 122 -11.67 -5.69 0.48
CA ARG A 122 -12.35 -7.00 0.44
C ARG A 122 -12.97 -7.36 1.80
N PHE A 123 -14.06 -8.12 1.74
CA PHE A 123 -14.64 -8.85 2.87
C PHE A 123 -14.42 -10.34 2.66
N VAL A 124 -13.83 -11.00 3.65
CA VAL A 124 -13.50 -12.41 3.62
C VAL A 124 -14.18 -13.10 4.80
N PRO A 125 -15.14 -14.02 4.55
CA PRO A 125 -15.73 -14.83 5.62
C PRO A 125 -14.68 -15.76 6.23
N LYS A 126 -14.61 -15.81 7.58
CA LYS A 126 -13.66 -16.68 8.31
C LYS A 126 -13.88 -18.17 8.02
N GLN A 127 -15.11 -18.58 7.69
CA GLN A 127 -15.47 -19.97 7.40
C GLN A 127 -14.74 -20.53 6.17
N ASP A 128 -14.61 -19.72 5.11
CA ASP A 128 -13.90 -20.07 3.86
C ASP A 128 -12.55 -19.34 3.75
N GLY A 129 -11.97 -18.95 4.89
CA GLY A 129 -10.92 -17.93 4.99
C GLY A 129 -9.67 -18.24 4.19
N ASP A 130 -9.19 -19.49 4.16
CA ASP A 130 -7.89 -19.83 3.57
C ASP A 130 -7.82 -19.49 2.08
N TYR A 131 -8.78 -19.99 1.31
CA TYR A 131 -8.80 -19.76 -0.13
C TYR A 131 -9.11 -18.29 -0.47
N ARG A 132 -10.11 -17.70 0.21
CA ARG A 132 -10.57 -16.33 -0.07
C ARG A 132 -9.56 -15.28 0.38
N LEU A 133 -8.90 -15.48 1.53
CA LEU A 133 -7.85 -14.56 2.00
C LEU A 133 -6.66 -14.59 1.02
N LYS A 134 -6.24 -15.78 0.61
CA LYS A 134 -5.19 -15.91 -0.40
C LYS A 134 -5.55 -15.17 -1.70
N ALA A 135 -6.77 -15.34 -2.19
CA ALA A 135 -7.24 -14.66 -3.40
C ALA A 135 -7.28 -13.13 -3.20
N ALA A 136 -7.75 -12.65 -2.04
CA ALA A 136 -7.76 -11.22 -1.71
C ALA A 136 -6.35 -10.62 -1.66
N LEU A 137 -5.38 -11.35 -1.09
CA LEU A 137 -3.97 -10.92 -1.07
C LEU A 137 -3.36 -10.87 -2.47
N LEU A 138 -3.64 -11.86 -3.32
CA LEU A 138 -3.22 -11.85 -4.72
C LEU A 138 -3.75 -10.62 -5.46
N ASP A 139 -5.02 -10.28 -5.26
CA ASP A 139 -5.62 -9.09 -5.88
C ASP A 139 -5.04 -7.80 -5.30
N ALA A 140 -4.82 -7.72 -3.97
CA ALA A 140 -4.21 -6.57 -3.33
C ALA A 140 -2.80 -6.29 -3.88
N VAL A 141 -1.98 -7.32 -4.02
CA VAL A 141 -0.63 -7.19 -4.61
C VAL A 141 -0.68 -6.68 -6.04
N LYS A 142 -1.63 -7.16 -6.87
CA LYS A 142 -1.79 -6.64 -8.24
C LYS A 142 -2.12 -5.15 -8.25
N VAL A 143 -3.01 -4.70 -7.36
CA VAL A 143 -3.36 -3.27 -7.25
C VAL A 143 -2.15 -2.46 -6.84
N ILE A 144 -1.40 -2.89 -5.82
CA ILE A 144 -0.19 -2.21 -5.35
C ILE A 144 0.88 -2.16 -6.45
N ASP A 145 1.08 -3.25 -7.21
CA ASP A 145 2.02 -3.29 -8.34
C ASP A 145 1.61 -2.32 -9.46
N LEU A 146 0.33 -2.28 -9.80
CA LEU A 146 -0.19 -1.34 -10.80
C LEU A 146 -0.02 0.12 -10.36
N GLU A 147 -0.27 0.43 -9.09
CA GLU A 147 -0.07 1.77 -8.55
C GLU A 147 1.41 2.15 -8.43
N SER A 148 2.27 1.19 -8.09
CA SER A 148 3.73 1.42 -8.05
C SER A 148 4.32 1.72 -9.41
N LYS A 149 3.72 1.20 -10.48
CA LYS A 149 4.09 1.46 -11.88
C LYS A 149 3.66 2.85 -12.35
N LYS A 150 2.71 3.49 -11.69
CA LYS A 150 2.39 4.90 -11.90
C LYS A 150 3.51 5.73 -11.29
N SER A 151 4.51 6.05 -12.11
CA SER A 151 5.67 6.81 -11.67
C SER A 151 5.92 7.96 -12.64
N TYR A 152 6.19 9.13 -12.09
CA TYR A 152 6.57 10.29 -12.84
C TYR A 152 8.07 10.27 -13.13
N LEU A 153 8.46 10.38 -14.41
CA LEU A 153 9.87 10.44 -14.82
C LEU A 153 10.42 11.85 -14.56
N ILE A 154 11.35 11.97 -13.63
CA ILE A 154 12.07 13.19 -13.36
C ILE A 154 13.33 13.21 -14.19
N GLU A 155 13.37 14.09 -15.19
CA GLU A 155 14.55 14.36 -16.00
C GLU A 155 15.08 15.75 -15.70
N ARG A 156 16.26 15.82 -15.08
CA ARG A 156 17.04 17.04 -14.86
C ARG A 156 18.43 16.84 -15.45
N HIS A 157 19.13 17.92 -15.67
CA HIS A 157 20.50 17.91 -16.22
C HIS A 157 21.47 17.11 -15.32
N ASP A 158 21.22 17.11 -14.02
CA ASP A 158 22.05 16.50 -12.96
C ASP A 158 21.45 15.19 -12.39
N MET A 159 20.21 14.87 -12.71
CA MET A 159 19.51 13.72 -12.13
C MET A 159 18.44 13.17 -13.09
N CYS A 160 18.43 11.85 -13.24
CA CYS A 160 17.32 11.12 -13.89
C CYS A 160 16.82 10.07 -12.92
N GLY A 161 15.52 10.06 -12.64
CA GLY A 161 14.92 9.11 -11.71
C GLY A 161 13.42 9.01 -11.86
N MET A 162 12.85 7.92 -11.31
CA MET A 162 11.40 7.71 -11.25
C MET A 162 10.88 8.07 -9.86
N LEU A 163 9.85 8.92 -9.79
CA LEU A 163 9.13 9.23 -8.56
C LEU A 163 7.75 8.58 -8.63
N PRO A 164 7.45 7.57 -7.79
CA PRO A 164 6.12 7.00 -7.75
C PRO A 164 5.07 8.08 -7.43
N CYS A 165 3.99 8.13 -8.23
CA CYS A 165 2.96 9.15 -8.10
C CYS A 165 2.32 9.18 -6.71
N LYS A 166 2.25 8.04 -6.01
CA LYS A 166 1.76 7.94 -4.63
C LYS A 166 2.53 8.76 -3.60
N TYR A 167 3.76 9.16 -3.91
CA TYR A 167 4.55 10.02 -3.03
C TYR A 167 4.42 11.50 -3.37
N ILE A 168 3.80 11.87 -4.48
CA ILE A 168 3.59 13.26 -4.86
C ILE A 168 2.43 13.83 -4.05
N LEU A 169 2.70 14.89 -3.29
CA LEU A 169 1.69 15.60 -2.50
C LEU A 169 0.95 16.61 -3.36
N TYR A 170 1.70 17.45 -4.03
CA TYR A 170 1.17 18.47 -4.96
C TYR A 170 2.29 19.02 -5.84
N ILE A 171 1.89 19.68 -6.92
CA ILE A 171 2.80 20.31 -7.87
C ILE A 171 2.40 21.76 -8.04
N ILE A 172 3.35 22.68 -7.93
CA ILE A 172 3.11 24.10 -8.13
C ILE A 172 3.93 24.66 -9.29
N LYS A 173 3.35 25.63 -10.00
CA LYS A 173 4.04 26.40 -11.03
C LYS A 173 4.84 27.55 -10.38
N ARG A 174 6.13 27.65 -10.70
CA ARG A 174 6.99 28.77 -10.32
C ARG A 174 7.69 29.34 -11.56
N GLY A 175 7.06 30.32 -12.19
CA GLY A 175 7.54 30.91 -13.45
C GLY A 175 7.56 29.88 -14.60
N LYS A 176 8.75 29.55 -15.12
CA LYS A 176 8.96 28.53 -16.18
C LYS A 176 9.22 27.13 -15.63
N ASN A 177 9.25 26.96 -14.31
CA ASN A 177 9.53 25.71 -13.64
C ASN A 177 8.28 25.17 -12.95
N SER A 178 8.22 23.85 -12.73
CA SER A 178 7.30 23.20 -11.80
C SER A 178 8.08 22.68 -10.61
N GLU A 179 7.50 22.80 -9.43
CA GLU A 179 8.05 22.28 -8.16
C GLU A 179 7.15 21.15 -7.68
N ILE A 180 7.73 19.94 -7.56
CA ILE A 180 7.03 18.74 -7.09
C ILE A 180 7.36 18.56 -5.62
N TYR A 181 6.33 18.67 -4.76
CA TYR A 181 6.41 18.39 -3.34
C TYR A 181 6.05 16.94 -3.10
N HIS A 182 6.85 16.21 -2.32
CA HIS A 182 6.70 14.77 -2.14
C HIS A 182 7.07 14.31 -0.73
N LEU A 183 6.51 13.19 -0.31
CA LEU A 183 6.67 12.64 1.05
C LEU A 183 8.11 12.26 1.45
N LYS A 184 8.99 12.02 0.47
CA LYS A 184 10.36 11.54 0.74
C LYS A 184 11.37 12.64 1.12
N SER A 185 11.04 13.91 0.94
CA SER A 185 11.92 15.04 1.29
C SER A 185 11.11 16.29 1.59
N LYS A 186 11.63 17.14 2.47
CA LYS A 186 11.07 18.46 2.74
C LYS A 186 11.34 19.45 1.59
N GLU A 187 12.37 19.22 0.77
CA GLU A 187 12.69 20.07 -0.37
C GLU A 187 11.98 19.58 -1.63
N PRO A 188 11.36 20.51 -2.40
CA PRO A 188 10.69 20.15 -3.63
C PRO A 188 11.69 19.82 -4.74
N ILE A 189 11.30 18.90 -5.62
CA ILE A 189 12.05 18.64 -6.85
C ILE A 189 11.66 19.69 -7.88
N LYS A 190 12.64 20.48 -8.34
CA LYS A 190 12.42 21.52 -9.36
C LYS A 190 12.70 20.96 -10.75
N ILE A 191 11.71 21.03 -11.62
CA ILE A 191 11.82 20.60 -13.03
C ILE A 191 11.54 21.77 -13.96
N ARG A 192 12.27 21.86 -15.09
CA ARG A 192 12.09 22.92 -16.09
C ARG A 192 11.05 22.51 -17.14
N LYS A 193 9.87 22.14 -16.67
CA LYS A 193 8.72 21.82 -17.54
C LYS A 193 7.51 22.66 -17.10
N PRO A 194 6.67 23.15 -18.03
CA PRO A 194 5.42 23.82 -17.67
C PRO A 194 4.45 22.80 -17.04
N LEU A 195 3.57 23.30 -16.17
CA LEU A 195 2.64 22.47 -15.42
C LEU A 195 1.72 21.63 -16.32
N SER A 196 1.29 22.18 -17.46
CA SER A 196 0.47 21.47 -18.45
C SER A 196 1.15 20.19 -18.97
N VAL A 197 2.45 20.24 -19.23
CA VAL A 197 3.23 19.08 -19.71
C VAL A 197 3.42 18.04 -18.61
N VAL A 198 3.51 18.46 -17.34
CA VAL A 198 3.66 17.56 -16.20
C VAL A 198 2.40 16.72 -15.95
N PHE A 199 1.23 17.22 -16.31
CA PHE A 199 -0.05 16.49 -16.17
C PHE A 199 -0.42 15.63 -17.38
N GLU A 200 0.29 15.75 -18.50
CA GLU A 200 0.07 14.94 -19.70
C GLU A 200 0.98 13.70 -19.78
N GLU A 201 2.00 13.62 -18.93
CA GLU A 201 2.94 12.49 -18.78
C GLU A 201 2.48 11.49 -17.70
#